data_2b4e462889ae8664172c78dabd020837
#
_entry.id   2b4e462889ae8664172c78dabd020837
#
_cell.length_a   1.000
_cell.length_b   1.000
_cell.length_c   1.000
_cell.angle_alpha   90.00
_cell.angle_beta   90.00
_cell.angle_gamma   90.00
#
_symmetry.space_group_name_H-M   'P 1'
#
loop_
_entity.id
_entity.type
_entity.pdbx_description
1 polymer ?
#
loop_
_entity_poly.entity_id
_entity_poly.type
_entity_poly.pdbx_seq_one_letter_code
_entity_poly.pdbx_strand_id
1 'polypeptide(L)'
;MYKRQEYATLTKKADGSLPSYEEIKAAYDKYYAKEKFVRVLPKDACPETKWVEGSNYVDIGFKIDERTGRIVMMGALDNLVKGAAGQAVQNMNLLFGFDEAEGLCLVPMFP
;
A
#
# COMPACT_ATOMS: atom_id res chain seq x y z
N MET A 1 3.98 13.89 -6.14
CA MET A 1 3.76 12.77 -5.20
C MET A 1 2.30 12.68 -4.80
N TYR A 2 1.79 11.46 -4.61
CA TYR A 2 0.38 11.22 -4.27
C TYR A 2 0.24 10.53 -2.92
N LYS A 3 -0.65 11.10 -2.10
CA LYS A 3 -1.26 10.41 -0.97
C LYS A 3 -2.77 10.41 -1.18
N ARG A 4 -3.35 9.23 -1.16
CA ARG A 4 -4.80 9.03 -1.30
C ARG A 4 -5.39 8.42 -0.04
N GLN A 5 -6.64 8.76 0.21
CA GLN A 5 -7.44 8.17 1.29
C GLN A 5 -8.77 7.71 0.72
N GLU A 6 -9.17 6.53 1.13
CA GLU A 6 -10.47 5.96 0.81
C GLU A 6 -11.19 5.58 2.10
N TYR A 7 -12.49 5.78 2.10
CA TYR A 7 -13.35 5.51 3.26
C TYR A 7 -14.34 4.43 2.89
N ALA A 8 -14.47 3.42 3.74
CA ALA A 8 -15.46 2.36 3.55
C ALA A 8 -16.13 2.03 4.88
N THR A 9 -17.34 1.52 4.81
CA THR A 9 -18.04 0.97 5.97
C THR A 9 -17.71 -0.52 6.07
N LEU A 10 -17.24 -0.95 7.24
CA LEU A 10 -16.95 -2.36 7.48
C LEU A 10 -18.25 -3.16 7.58
N THR A 11 -18.28 -4.29 6.90
CA THR A 11 -19.38 -5.26 7.04
C THR A 11 -19.21 -6.00 8.36
N LYS A 12 -20.28 -6.04 9.15
CA LYS A 12 -20.31 -6.81 10.39
C LYS A 12 -20.24 -8.31 10.09
N LYS A 13 -19.57 -9.03 10.98
CA LYS A 13 -19.52 -10.50 10.96
C LYS A 13 -20.90 -11.09 11.38
N ALA A 14 -21.05 -12.39 11.22
CA ALA A 14 -22.30 -13.10 11.58
C ALA A 14 -22.70 -12.93 13.05
N ASP A 15 -21.72 -12.74 13.95
CA ASP A 15 -21.91 -12.48 15.37
C ASP A 15 -22.23 -10.99 15.69
N GLY A 16 -22.31 -10.14 14.67
CA GLY A 16 -22.59 -8.70 14.80
C GLY A 16 -21.37 -7.84 15.13
N SER A 17 -20.20 -8.44 15.36
CA SER A 17 -18.95 -7.71 15.63
C SER A 17 -18.34 -7.14 14.34
N LEU A 18 -17.49 -6.12 14.48
CA LEU A 18 -16.66 -5.62 13.38
C LEU A 18 -15.40 -6.47 13.24
N PRO A 19 -14.84 -6.56 12.02
CA PRO A 19 -13.51 -7.13 11.82
C PRO A 19 -12.47 -6.39 12.67
N SER A 20 -11.56 -7.12 13.30
CA SER A 20 -10.47 -6.53 14.07
C SER A 20 -9.37 -5.96 13.16
N TYR A 21 -8.48 -5.15 13.74
CA TYR A 21 -7.29 -4.68 13.04
C TYR A 21 -6.45 -5.86 12.50
N GLU A 22 -6.26 -6.88 13.32
CA GLU A 22 -5.46 -8.07 13.00
C GLU A 22 -6.05 -8.86 11.83
N GLU A 23 -7.37 -8.99 11.79
CA GLU A 23 -8.07 -9.68 10.67
C GLU A 23 -7.89 -8.91 9.36
N ILE A 24 -8.02 -7.59 9.38
CA ILE A 24 -7.82 -6.75 8.20
C ILE A 24 -6.34 -6.74 7.79
N LYS A 25 -5.42 -6.62 8.76
CA LYS A 25 -3.98 -6.69 8.51
C LYS A 25 -3.59 -8.02 7.86
N ALA A 26 -4.15 -9.14 8.34
CA ALA A 26 -3.91 -10.44 7.75
C ALA A 26 -4.40 -10.54 6.30
N ALA A 27 -5.51 -9.87 5.97
CA ALA A 27 -5.98 -9.79 4.59
C ALA A 27 -5.00 -9.03 3.69
N TYR A 28 -4.49 -7.88 4.15
CA TYR A 28 -3.45 -7.14 3.42
C TYR A 28 -2.18 -7.97 3.25
N ASP A 29 -1.71 -8.60 4.31
CA ASP A 29 -0.48 -9.43 4.26
C ASP A 29 -0.65 -10.62 3.31
N LYS A 30 -1.81 -11.25 3.27
CA LYS A 30 -2.11 -12.33 2.34
C LYS A 30 -1.89 -11.93 0.87
N TYR A 31 -2.29 -10.71 0.51
CA TYR A 31 -2.19 -10.22 -0.87
C TYR A 31 -0.85 -9.55 -1.18
N TYR A 32 -0.22 -8.91 -0.19
CA TYR A 32 0.92 -8.04 -0.44
C TYR A 32 2.25 -8.50 0.17
N ALA A 33 2.27 -9.55 1.03
CA ALA A 33 3.50 -9.99 1.68
C ALA A 33 4.62 -10.41 0.71
N LYS A 34 4.26 -10.82 -0.50
CA LYS A 34 5.21 -11.22 -1.56
C LYS A 34 5.47 -10.10 -2.59
N GLU A 35 4.75 -9.01 -2.49
CA GLU A 35 4.84 -7.91 -3.45
C GLU A 35 6.03 -7.00 -3.13
N LYS A 36 7.00 -6.97 -4.04
CA LYS A 36 8.31 -6.34 -3.82
C LYS A 36 8.22 -4.83 -3.57
N PHE A 37 7.23 -4.16 -4.16
CA PHE A 37 7.08 -2.71 -4.09
C PHE A 37 5.94 -2.24 -3.19
N VAL A 38 5.26 -3.14 -2.48
CA VAL A 38 4.18 -2.78 -1.57
C VAL A 38 4.64 -2.97 -0.13
N ARG A 39 4.57 -1.90 0.66
CA ARG A 39 4.88 -1.93 2.10
C ARG A 39 3.61 -1.65 2.88
N VAL A 40 3.11 -2.66 3.60
CA VAL A 40 1.99 -2.49 4.52
C VAL A 40 2.54 -2.04 5.85
N LEU A 41 2.23 -0.81 6.23
CA LEU A 41 2.79 -0.16 7.40
C LEU A 41 2.27 -0.79 8.71
N PRO A 42 3.02 -0.67 9.82
CA PRO A 42 2.58 -1.14 11.12
C PRO A 42 1.37 -0.35 11.62
N LYS A 43 0.74 -0.87 12.66
CA LYS A 43 -0.42 -0.26 13.30
C LYS A 43 -0.13 1.20 13.67
N ASP A 44 -1.11 2.06 13.43
CA ASP A 44 -1.08 3.50 13.71
C ASP A 44 -0.10 4.33 12.85
N ALA A 45 0.70 3.71 12.00
CA ALA A 45 1.50 4.44 11.04
C ALA A 45 0.63 4.93 9.86
N CYS A 46 0.86 6.17 9.46
CA CYS A 46 0.25 6.74 8.27
C CYS A 46 1.30 6.87 7.17
N PRO A 47 0.97 6.51 5.92
CA PRO A 47 1.90 6.69 4.81
C PRO A 47 2.26 8.18 4.63
N GLU A 48 3.52 8.44 4.37
CA GLU A 48 4.01 9.79 4.04
C GLU A 48 4.69 9.79 2.67
N THR A 49 4.40 10.82 1.87
CA THR A 49 4.95 10.91 0.50
C THR A 49 6.47 10.96 0.48
N LYS A 50 7.09 11.58 1.47
CA LYS A 50 8.56 11.66 1.58
C LYS A 50 9.24 10.29 1.68
N TRP A 51 8.56 9.27 2.22
CA TRP A 51 9.13 7.93 2.38
C TRP A 51 9.15 7.09 1.10
N VAL A 52 8.47 7.54 0.07
CA VAL A 52 8.38 6.88 -1.24
C VAL A 52 8.96 7.70 -2.38
N GLU A 53 9.39 8.94 -2.09
CA GLU A 53 9.92 9.88 -3.09
C GLU A 53 11.10 9.30 -3.85
N GLY A 54 11.03 9.34 -5.18
CA GLY A 54 12.06 8.83 -6.07
C GLY A 54 12.12 7.31 -6.16
N SER A 55 11.17 6.59 -5.58
CA SER A 55 11.17 5.12 -5.57
C SER A 55 9.92 4.52 -6.21
N ASN A 56 9.98 3.22 -6.52
CA ASN A 56 8.84 2.47 -7.02
C ASN A 56 7.96 1.87 -5.89
N TYR A 57 8.17 2.26 -4.64
CA TYR A 57 7.40 1.78 -3.51
C TYR A 57 6.01 2.41 -3.41
N VAL A 58 5.08 1.62 -2.87
CA VAL A 58 3.78 2.08 -2.37
C VAL A 58 3.71 1.75 -0.90
N ASP A 59 3.46 2.75 -0.07
CA ASP A 59 3.17 2.55 1.35
C ASP A 59 1.67 2.53 1.57
N ILE A 60 1.18 1.50 2.26
CA ILE A 60 -0.23 1.33 2.58
C ILE A 60 -0.38 1.32 4.10
N GLY A 61 -1.31 2.12 4.59
CA GLY A 61 -1.76 2.10 5.97
C GLY A 61 -3.28 2.14 6.06
N PHE A 62 -3.84 1.73 7.18
CA PHE A 62 -5.27 1.85 7.43
C PHE A 62 -5.56 2.09 8.90
N LYS A 63 -6.70 2.72 9.16
CA LYS A 63 -7.24 2.93 10.51
C LYS A 63 -8.70 2.52 10.55
N ILE A 64 -9.11 1.94 11.67
CA ILE A 64 -10.49 1.57 11.93
C ILE A 64 -11.05 2.56 12.96
N ASP A 65 -12.17 3.19 12.62
CA ASP A 65 -12.97 3.93 13.57
C ASP A 65 -14.08 2.98 14.10
N GLU A 66 -13.82 2.40 15.26
CA GLU A 66 -14.73 1.44 15.89
C GLU A 66 -16.08 2.08 16.25
N ARG A 67 -16.09 3.39 16.54
CA ARG A 67 -17.30 4.13 16.89
C ARG A 67 -18.28 4.21 15.71
N THR A 68 -17.77 4.39 14.50
CA THR A 68 -18.59 4.53 13.29
C THR A 68 -18.63 3.26 12.44
N GLY A 69 -17.81 2.28 12.71
CA GLY A 69 -17.66 1.07 11.90
C GLY A 69 -17.02 1.35 10.53
N ARG A 70 -16.23 2.42 10.42
CA ARG A 70 -15.55 2.80 9.19
C ARG A 70 -14.09 2.43 9.20
N ILE A 71 -13.58 2.11 8.03
CA ILE A 71 -12.13 2.00 7.78
C ILE A 71 -11.69 3.16 6.89
N VAL A 72 -10.55 3.74 7.23
CA VAL A 72 -9.83 4.69 6.39
C VAL A 72 -8.60 3.99 5.85
N MET A 73 -8.55 3.79 4.55
CA MET A 73 -7.41 3.19 3.85
C MET A 73 -6.58 4.32 3.23
N MET A 74 -5.27 4.25 3.40
CA MET A 74 -4.34 5.30 2.95
C MET A 74 -3.25 4.68 2.11
N GLY A 75 -2.90 5.34 1.00
CA GLY A 75 -1.77 4.96 0.17
C GLY A 75 -0.91 6.17 -0.17
N ALA A 76 0.40 5.98 -0.20
CA ALA A 76 1.35 6.98 -0.68
C ALA A 76 2.27 6.37 -1.72
N LEU A 77 2.52 7.10 -2.79
CA LEU A 77 3.41 6.70 -3.87
C LEU A 77 4.03 7.93 -4.56
N ASP A 78 5.15 7.73 -5.23
CA ASP A 78 5.67 8.72 -6.17
C ASP A 78 4.94 8.58 -7.51
N ASN A 79 4.20 9.64 -7.89
CA ASN A 79 3.39 9.62 -9.10
C ASN A 79 4.22 9.65 -10.41
N LEU A 80 5.48 10.02 -10.36
CA LEU A 80 6.38 10.01 -11.52
C LEU A 80 7.07 8.66 -11.69
N VAL A 81 7.32 7.96 -10.60
CA VAL A 81 7.96 6.63 -10.62
C VAL A 81 6.88 5.54 -10.59
N LYS A 82 6.35 5.18 -9.44
CA LYS A 82 5.32 4.11 -9.32
C LYS A 82 4.04 4.45 -10.06
N GLY A 83 3.64 5.70 -10.07
CA GLY A 83 2.43 6.16 -10.78
C GLY A 83 2.60 6.34 -12.28
N ALA A 84 3.81 6.27 -12.82
CA ALA A 84 4.09 6.52 -14.24
C ALA A 84 5.23 5.64 -14.76
N ALA A 85 6.45 6.18 -14.85
CA ALA A 85 7.58 5.50 -15.52
C ALA A 85 7.97 4.19 -14.84
N GLY A 86 7.98 4.14 -13.51
CA GLY A 86 8.32 2.92 -12.78
C GLY A 86 7.32 1.80 -13.01
N GLN A 87 6.03 2.11 -13.06
CA GLN A 87 4.99 1.11 -13.38
C GLN A 87 5.12 0.62 -14.84
N ALA A 88 5.47 1.50 -15.77
CA ALA A 88 5.71 1.11 -17.15
C ALA A 88 6.89 0.14 -17.29
N VAL A 89 8.00 0.41 -16.59
CA VAL A 89 9.16 -0.49 -16.55
C VAL A 89 8.80 -1.81 -15.86
N GLN A 90 8.07 -1.78 -14.76
CA GLN A 90 7.62 -2.98 -14.06
C GLN A 90 6.76 -3.88 -14.97
N ASN A 91 5.81 -3.28 -15.70
CA ASN A 91 4.99 -4.01 -16.67
C ASN A 91 5.84 -4.57 -17.83
N MET A 92 6.79 -3.81 -18.33
CA MET A 92 7.72 -4.28 -19.36
C MET A 92 8.52 -5.51 -18.86
N ASN A 93 9.04 -5.46 -17.64
CA ASN A 93 9.77 -6.58 -17.04
C ASN A 93 8.91 -7.85 -17.01
N LEU A 94 7.65 -7.74 -16.58
CA LEU A 94 6.72 -8.87 -16.55
C LEU A 94 6.41 -9.41 -17.96
N LEU A 95 6.20 -8.51 -18.93
CA LEU A 95 5.88 -8.91 -20.31
C LEU A 95 7.02 -9.64 -21.01
N PHE A 96 8.26 -9.25 -20.71
CA PHE A 96 9.45 -9.85 -21.33
C PHE A 96 10.12 -10.94 -20.48
N GLY A 97 9.54 -11.28 -19.34
CA GLY A 97 10.03 -12.35 -18.47
C GLY A 97 11.33 -11.99 -17.70
N PHE A 98 11.59 -10.70 -17.51
CA PHE A 98 12.65 -10.22 -16.64
C PHE A 98 12.20 -10.27 -15.17
N ASP A 99 13.16 -10.11 -14.23
CA ASP A 99 12.80 -9.89 -12.83
C ASP A 99 11.93 -8.63 -12.72
N GLU A 100 10.80 -8.73 -12.05
CA GLU A 100 9.82 -7.65 -11.92
C GLU A 100 10.44 -6.33 -11.43
N ALA A 101 11.48 -6.42 -10.62
CA ALA A 101 12.16 -5.27 -10.04
C ALA A 101 13.41 -4.82 -10.81
N GLU A 102 13.72 -5.42 -11.94
CA GLU A 102 14.90 -5.05 -12.72
C GLU A 102 14.88 -3.55 -13.06
N GLY A 103 15.96 -2.84 -12.68
CA GLY A 103 16.08 -1.40 -12.87
C GLY A 103 15.23 -0.53 -11.94
N LEU A 104 14.47 -1.12 -11.01
CA LEU A 104 13.50 -0.40 -10.14
C LEU A 104 13.86 -0.41 -8.65
N CYS A 105 14.99 -1.02 -8.27
CA CYS A 105 15.45 -1.07 -6.88
C CYS A 105 16.04 0.28 -6.43
N LEU A 106 15.27 1.34 -6.59
CA LEU A 106 15.64 2.70 -6.19
C LEU A 106 15.40 2.89 -4.69
N VAL A 107 16.33 3.56 -4.04
CA VAL A 107 16.17 3.95 -2.63
C VAL A 107 15.43 5.27 -2.58
N PRO A 108 14.43 5.42 -1.70
CA PRO A 108 13.78 6.71 -1.50
C PRO A 108 14.79 7.82 -1.18
N MET A 109 14.56 9.01 -1.75
CA MET A 109 15.51 10.13 -1.61
C MET A 109 15.49 10.77 -0.23
N PHE A 110 14.46 10.52 0.56
CA PHE A 110 14.38 11.01 1.93
C PHE A 110 15.03 10.01 2.89
N PRO A 111 16.04 10.43 3.67
CA PRO A 111 16.68 9.58 4.67
C PRO A 111 15.77 9.31 5.90
#